data_238667f0848c7e331de216413bea4f15
#
_entry.id   238667f0848c7e331de216413bea4f15
#
_cell.length_a   1.000
_cell.length_b   1.000
_cell.length_c   1.000
_cell.angle_alpha   90.00
_cell.angle_beta   90.00
_cell.angle_gamma   90.00
#
_symmetry.space_group_name_H-M   'P 1'
#
loop_
_entity.id
_entity.type
_entity.pdbx_description
1 polymer ?
#
loop_
_entity_poly.entity_id
_entity_poly.type
_entity_poly.pdbx_seq_one_letter_code
_entity_poly.pdbx_strand_id
1 'polypeptide(L)'
;PGGPVYQAGTLSGNPLATAAGLATLQLADDAVYTSVAARAQAIGEVVSAALTEQGVPHRVQRAGSLFSFMFGQPAAERGVSDYEAARAQETWRYGPFFHAFLQAGVSLPPSVFEAWFVSAAHGEAELEAIAAAAPAAARAAARTQAS
;
A
#
# COMPACT_ATOMS: atom_id res chain seq x y z
N PRO A 1 -4.58 -26.85 25.63
CA PRO A 1 -4.29 -25.43 25.59
C PRO A 1 -4.93 -24.76 26.78
N GLY A 2 -4.15 -24.24 27.70
CA GLY A 2 -4.61 -23.65 28.95
C GLY A 2 -4.37 -22.15 29.07
N GLY A 3 -4.30 -21.42 27.96
CA GLY A 3 -4.07 -19.99 27.93
C GLY A 3 -5.34 -19.15 27.81
N PRO A 4 -5.28 -17.85 28.09
CA PRO A 4 -6.40 -16.92 27.96
C PRO A 4 -6.72 -16.54 26.52
N VAL A 5 -5.88 -16.93 25.57
CA VAL A 5 -6.04 -16.62 24.15
C VAL A 5 -6.73 -17.79 23.46
N TYR A 6 -7.89 -17.52 22.87
CA TYR A 6 -8.64 -18.48 22.07
C TYR A 6 -8.23 -18.36 20.60
N GLN A 7 -7.88 -19.50 20.00
CA GLN A 7 -7.61 -19.60 18.58
C GLN A 7 -8.55 -20.64 17.99
N ALA A 8 -9.37 -20.21 17.05
CA ALA A 8 -10.31 -21.08 16.33
C ALA A 8 -10.38 -20.68 14.86
N GLY A 9 -10.60 -21.68 14.03
CA GLY A 9 -10.83 -21.48 12.60
C GLY A 9 -11.37 -22.78 12.01
N THR A 10 -12.46 -22.68 11.28
CA THR A 10 -13.17 -23.85 10.70
C THR A 10 -12.24 -24.73 9.85
N LEU A 11 -11.27 -24.13 9.17
CA LEU A 11 -10.30 -24.82 8.32
C LEU A 11 -8.89 -24.93 8.94
N SER A 12 -8.72 -24.52 10.20
CA SER A 12 -7.43 -24.65 10.90
C SER A 12 -7.03 -26.12 11.02
N GLY A 13 -5.85 -26.46 10.48
CA GLY A 13 -5.36 -27.83 10.44
C GLY A 13 -6.03 -28.74 9.39
N ASN A 14 -6.90 -28.22 8.54
CA ASN A 14 -7.43 -28.98 7.41
C ASN A 14 -6.29 -29.45 6.49
N PRO A 15 -6.19 -30.75 6.16
CA PRO A 15 -5.05 -31.27 5.38
C PRO A 15 -4.87 -30.61 4.00
N LEU A 16 -5.96 -30.28 3.31
CA LEU A 16 -5.87 -29.59 2.02
C LEU A 16 -5.35 -28.17 2.18
N ALA A 17 -5.85 -27.42 3.17
CA ALA A 17 -5.41 -26.06 3.44
C ALA A 17 -3.93 -26.02 3.89
N THR A 18 -3.48 -26.97 4.71
CA THR A 18 -2.09 -27.04 5.15
C THR A 18 -1.15 -27.47 4.03
N ALA A 19 -1.57 -28.39 3.16
CA ALA A 19 -0.79 -28.79 1.99
C ALA A 19 -0.63 -27.63 0.98
N ALA A 20 -1.71 -26.89 0.72
CA ALA A 20 -1.66 -25.71 -0.13
C ALA A 20 -0.78 -24.60 0.47
N GLY A 21 -0.89 -24.37 1.77
CA GLY A 21 -0.02 -23.41 2.48
C GLY A 21 1.46 -23.79 2.43
N LEU A 22 1.78 -25.06 2.64
CA LEU A 22 3.15 -25.56 2.53
C LEU A 22 3.71 -25.37 1.12
N ALA A 23 2.95 -25.74 0.09
CA ALA A 23 3.35 -25.55 -1.30
C ALA A 23 3.58 -24.06 -1.64
N THR A 24 2.72 -23.18 -1.16
CA THR A 24 2.88 -21.72 -1.34
C THR A 24 4.17 -21.22 -0.69
N LEU A 25 4.45 -21.64 0.55
CA LEU A 25 5.68 -21.26 1.26
C LEU A 25 6.95 -21.79 0.58
N GLN A 26 6.89 -22.99 0.01
CA GLN A 26 8.02 -23.56 -0.75
C GLN A 26 8.32 -22.83 -2.06
N LEU A 27 7.28 -22.24 -2.68
CA LEU A 27 7.42 -21.42 -3.89
C LEU A 27 7.83 -19.97 -3.61
N ALA A 28 7.62 -19.50 -2.39
CA ALA A 28 8.01 -18.15 -1.95
C ALA A 28 9.48 -18.16 -1.49
N ASP A 29 10.39 -18.27 -2.46
CA ASP A 29 11.83 -18.24 -2.23
C ASP A 29 12.41 -16.83 -2.12
N ASP A 30 13.69 -16.70 -1.87
CA ASP A 30 14.40 -15.41 -1.74
C ASP A 30 14.29 -14.55 -3.01
N ALA A 31 14.21 -15.17 -4.20
CA ALA A 31 14.05 -14.44 -5.45
C ALA A 31 12.68 -13.78 -5.55
N VAL A 32 11.63 -14.46 -5.11
CA VAL A 32 10.27 -13.91 -5.01
C VAL A 32 10.24 -12.72 -4.05
N TYR A 33 10.78 -12.86 -2.85
CA TYR A 33 10.82 -11.76 -1.87
C TYR A 33 11.62 -10.56 -2.37
N THR A 34 12.77 -10.79 -2.98
CA THR A 34 13.60 -9.73 -3.58
C THR A 34 12.83 -8.99 -4.67
N SER A 35 12.17 -9.74 -5.55
CA SER A 35 11.37 -9.16 -6.65
C SER A 35 10.20 -8.32 -6.14
N VAL A 36 9.45 -8.82 -5.16
CA VAL A 36 8.32 -8.09 -4.55
C VAL A 36 8.79 -6.82 -3.86
N ALA A 37 9.92 -6.88 -3.13
CA ALA A 37 10.48 -5.71 -2.47
C ALA A 37 10.92 -4.64 -3.48
N ALA A 38 11.60 -5.03 -4.56
CA ALA A 38 12.03 -4.11 -5.62
C ALA A 38 10.84 -3.42 -6.30
N ARG A 39 9.78 -4.17 -6.60
CA ARG A 39 8.55 -3.62 -7.19
C ARG A 39 7.81 -2.68 -6.25
N ALA A 40 7.69 -3.04 -4.97
CA ALA A 40 7.11 -2.17 -3.95
C ALA A 40 7.89 -0.84 -3.82
N GLN A 41 9.22 -0.91 -3.93
CA GLN A 41 10.05 0.28 -3.95
C GLN A 41 9.78 1.14 -5.18
N ALA A 42 9.81 0.56 -6.38
CA ALA A 42 9.59 1.27 -7.63
C ALA A 42 8.21 1.96 -7.69
N ILE A 43 7.15 1.25 -7.29
CA ILE A 43 5.80 1.82 -7.22
C ILE A 43 5.75 3.00 -6.24
N GLY A 44 6.30 2.83 -5.05
CA GLY A 44 6.35 3.89 -4.06
C GLY A 44 7.10 5.13 -4.52
N GLU A 45 8.22 4.96 -5.24
CA GLU A 45 9.03 6.06 -5.79
C GLU A 45 8.30 6.82 -6.90
N VAL A 46 7.70 6.10 -7.86
CA VAL A 46 6.94 6.71 -8.97
C VAL A 46 5.76 7.52 -8.45
N VAL A 47 4.98 6.98 -7.54
CA VAL A 47 3.83 7.68 -6.97
C VAL A 47 4.27 8.85 -6.09
N SER A 48 5.33 8.69 -5.30
CA SER A 48 5.92 9.77 -4.50
C SER A 48 6.44 10.91 -5.37
N ALA A 49 7.11 10.61 -6.48
CA ALA A 49 7.56 11.62 -7.42
C ALA A 49 6.39 12.44 -7.99
N ALA A 50 5.30 11.78 -8.41
CA ALA A 50 4.12 12.44 -8.91
C ALA A 50 3.45 13.34 -7.85
N LEU A 51 3.36 12.89 -6.61
CA LEU A 51 2.84 13.70 -5.50
C LEU A 51 3.73 14.92 -5.22
N THR A 52 5.06 14.74 -5.26
CA THR A 52 6.04 15.83 -5.09
C THR A 52 5.91 16.88 -6.18
N GLU A 53 5.78 16.48 -7.44
CA GLU A 53 5.57 17.39 -8.58
C GLU A 53 4.31 18.25 -8.43
N GLN A 54 3.27 17.74 -7.76
CA GLN A 54 2.04 18.46 -7.50
C GLN A 54 2.05 19.22 -6.16
N GLY A 55 3.20 19.25 -5.46
CA GLY A 55 3.34 19.95 -4.18
C GLY A 55 2.48 19.34 -3.05
N VAL A 56 2.14 18.07 -3.13
CA VAL A 56 1.38 17.37 -2.08
C VAL A 56 2.34 16.91 -0.99
N PRO A 57 2.29 17.46 0.23
CA PRO A 57 3.10 16.98 1.34
C PRO A 57 2.75 15.55 1.67
N HIS A 58 3.73 14.66 1.66
CA HIS A 58 3.51 13.25 1.95
C HIS A 58 4.80 12.56 2.41
N ARG A 59 4.65 11.35 2.95
CA ARG A 59 5.75 10.45 3.24
C ARG A 59 5.36 9.03 2.89
N VAL A 60 6.27 8.29 2.26
CA VAL A 60 6.13 6.84 2.07
C VAL A 60 6.71 6.15 3.30
N GLN A 61 5.89 5.44 4.05
CA GLN A 61 6.34 4.59 5.16
C GLN A 61 6.30 3.13 4.74
N ARG A 62 7.33 2.37 5.10
CA ARG A 62 7.55 1.00 4.64
C ARG A 62 7.75 0.05 5.81
N ALA A 63 7.26 -1.19 5.63
CA ALA A 63 7.54 -2.33 6.48
C ALA A 63 7.79 -3.56 5.58
N GLY A 64 9.05 -3.82 5.24
CA GLY A 64 9.39 -4.79 4.20
C GLY A 64 8.84 -4.37 2.83
N SER A 65 8.06 -5.24 2.20
CA SER A 65 7.38 -4.97 0.93
C SER A 65 6.03 -4.25 1.05
N LEU A 66 5.55 -4.04 2.28
CA LEU A 66 4.35 -3.27 2.55
C LEU A 66 4.70 -1.79 2.65
N PHE A 67 3.82 -0.91 2.18
CA PHE A 67 4.01 0.53 2.33
C PHE A 67 2.67 1.27 2.35
N SER A 68 2.71 2.52 2.82
CA SER A 68 1.57 3.44 2.81
C SER A 68 2.04 4.84 2.49
N PHE A 69 1.16 5.63 1.89
CA PHE A 69 1.36 7.06 1.71
C PHE A 69 0.69 7.82 2.86
N MET A 70 1.48 8.54 3.62
CA MET A 70 1.03 9.39 4.72
C MET A 70 0.95 10.82 4.21
N PHE A 71 -0.24 11.44 4.26
CA PHE A 71 -0.50 12.76 3.68
C PHE A 71 -0.46 13.88 4.71
N GLY A 72 0.03 15.04 4.26
CA GLY A 72 0.07 16.27 5.04
C GLY A 72 1.45 16.62 5.57
N GLN A 73 1.65 17.92 5.87
CA GLN A 73 2.94 18.45 6.31
C GLN A 73 3.48 17.76 7.58
N PRO A 74 2.68 17.52 8.63
CA PRO A 74 3.18 16.83 9.83
C PRO A 74 3.63 15.40 9.55
N ALA A 75 2.93 14.68 8.67
CA ALA A 75 3.29 13.33 8.27
C ALA A 75 4.56 13.32 7.40
N ALA A 76 4.70 14.29 6.49
CA ALA A 76 5.89 14.43 5.65
C ALA A 76 7.16 14.65 6.48
N GLU A 77 7.09 15.50 7.51
CA GLU A 77 8.23 15.85 8.35
C GLU A 77 8.61 14.76 9.36
N ARG A 78 7.63 14.25 10.10
CA ARG A 78 7.86 13.38 11.27
C ARG A 78 7.53 11.91 11.03
N GLY A 79 6.77 11.61 9.98
CA GLY A 79 6.16 10.30 9.77
C GLY A 79 4.94 10.10 10.67
N VAL A 80 4.42 8.88 10.65
CA VAL A 80 3.27 8.45 11.45
C VAL A 80 3.71 7.27 12.30
N SER A 81 3.72 7.42 13.62
CA SER A 81 4.23 6.41 14.56
C SER A 81 3.18 5.79 15.47
N ASP A 82 1.98 6.40 15.49
CA ASP A 82 0.87 5.98 16.34
C ASP A 82 -0.47 6.31 15.70
N TYR A 83 -1.55 5.88 16.34
CA TYR A 83 -2.91 6.04 15.83
C TYR A 83 -3.36 7.51 15.77
N GLU A 84 -2.96 8.34 16.73
CA GLU A 84 -3.31 9.75 16.74
C GLU A 84 -2.64 10.50 15.59
N ALA A 85 -1.37 10.23 15.33
CA ALA A 85 -0.66 10.74 14.16
C ALA A 85 -1.28 10.24 12.85
N ALA A 86 -1.74 8.99 12.80
CA ALA A 86 -2.45 8.46 11.63
C ALA A 86 -3.77 9.20 11.38
N ARG A 87 -4.53 9.51 12.41
CA ARG A 87 -5.78 10.29 12.30
C ARG A 87 -5.56 11.74 11.93
N ALA A 88 -4.44 12.32 12.33
CA ALA A 88 -4.08 13.72 12.08
C ALA A 88 -3.59 13.99 10.66
N GLN A 89 -3.51 12.97 9.82
CA GLN A 89 -3.16 13.12 8.39
C GLN A 89 -4.19 13.97 7.65
N GLU A 90 -3.79 14.49 6.50
CA GLU A 90 -4.70 15.12 5.53
C GLU A 90 -5.50 14.05 4.76
N THR A 91 -6.34 13.30 5.49
CA THR A 91 -7.08 12.13 5.01
C THR A 91 -8.00 12.43 3.83
N TRP A 92 -8.48 13.68 3.72
CA TRP A 92 -9.34 14.14 2.64
C TRP A 92 -8.69 14.04 1.25
N ARG A 93 -7.38 14.03 1.16
CA ARG A 93 -6.65 13.90 -0.11
C ARG A 93 -6.77 12.50 -0.71
N TYR A 94 -6.95 11.49 0.15
CA TYR A 94 -6.91 10.10 -0.28
C TYR A 94 -8.12 9.71 -1.16
N GLY A 95 -9.31 10.17 -0.85
CA GLY A 95 -10.51 9.84 -1.64
C GLY A 95 -10.36 10.20 -3.13
N PRO A 96 -10.10 11.46 -3.48
CA PRO A 96 -9.85 11.86 -4.88
C PRO A 96 -8.63 11.15 -5.52
N PHE A 97 -7.56 10.94 -4.77
CA PHE A 97 -6.39 10.18 -5.20
C PHE A 97 -6.76 8.73 -5.57
N PHE A 98 -7.47 8.05 -4.70
CA PHE A 98 -7.98 6.69 -4.90
C PHE A 98 -8.86 6.59 -6.14
N HIS A 99 -9.85 7.49 -6.27
CA HIS A 99 -10.77 7.45 -7.40
C HIS A 99 -10.09 7.74 -8.74
N ALA A 100 -9.08 8.59 -8.77
CA ALA A 100 -8.33 8.85 -10.00
C ALA A 100 -7.53 7.60 -10.45
N PHE A 101 -6.92 6.87 -9.54
CA PHE A 101 -6.31 5.58 -9.84
C PHE A 101 -7.33 4.55 -10.30
N LEU A 102 -8.46 4.44 -9.60
CA LEU A 102 -9.52 3.49 -9.94
C LEU A 102 -10.08 3.75 -11.35
N GLN A 103 -10.29 5.01 -11.72
CA GLN A 103 -10.73 5.41 -13.07
C GLN A 103 -9.70 5.06 -14.16
N ALA A 104 -8.43 5.03 -13.79
CA ALA A 104 -7.34 4.59 -14.67
C ALA A 104 -7.14 3.06 -14.69
N GLY A 105 -8.00 2.29 -14.01
CA GLY A 105 -7.92 0.82 -13.95
C GLY A 105 -6.99 0.28 -12.87
N VAL A 106 -6.49 1.11 -11.96
CA VAL A 106 -5.61 0.72 -10.86
C VAL A 106 -6.40 0.73 -9.54
N SER A 107 -6.64 -0.44 -8.97
CA SER A 107 -7.34 -0.58 -7.69
C SER A 107 -6.35 -0.50 -6.53
N LEU A 108 -6.51 0.51 -5.68
CA LEU A 108 -5.75 0.71 -4.45
C LEU A 108 -6.55 0.20 -3.24
N PRO A 109 -5.93 0.09 -2.05
CA PRO A 109 -6.70 -0.01 -0.80
C PRO A 109 -7.68 1.16 -0.68
N PRO A 110 -8.94 0.93 -0.26
CA PRO A 110 -9.96 1.98 -0.24
C PRO A 110 -9.78 3.02 0.88
N SER A 111 -8.90 2.77 1.83
CA SER A 111 -8.66 3.63 2.98
C SER A 111 -7.19 4.06 3.09
N VAL A 112 -6.96 5.32 3.46
CA VAL A 112 -5.62 5.86 3.77
C VAL A 112 -4.95 5.14 4.95
N PHE A 113 -5.72 4.45 5.78
CA PHE A 113 -5.22 3.69 6.94
C PHE A 113 -4.76 2.28 6.59
N GLU A 114 -4.88 1.87 5.33
CA GLU A 114 -4.51 0.55 4.88
C GLU A 114 -3.13 0.55 4.20
N ALA A 115 -2.42 -0.56 4.36
CA ALA A 115 -1.16 -0.76 3.66
C ALA A 115 -1.38 -1.22 2.22
N TRP A 116 -0.50 -0.79 1.33
CA TRP A 116 -0.42 -1.29 -0.04
C TRP A 116 0.34 -2.60 -0.08
N PHE A 117 -0.19 -3.53 -0.84
CA PHE A 117 0.37 -4.86 -1.04
C PHE A 117 0.78 -5.03 -2.50
N VAL A 118 2.01 -5.49 -2.69
CA VAL A 118 2.55 -5.87 -4.00
C VAL A 118 2.80 -7.37 -4.00
N SER A 119 2.53 -8.00 -5.11
CA SER A 119 2.76 -9.44 -5.30
C SER A 119 3.76 -9.71 -6.43
N ALA A 120 4.21 -10.95 -6.54
CA ALA A 120 5.08 -11.40 -7.63
C ALA A 120 4.41 -11.32 -9.02
N ALA A 121 3.08 -11.19 -9.06
CA ALA A 121 2.33 -11.03 -10.31
C ALA A 121 2.36 -9.61 -10.89
N HIS A 122 2.79 -8.61 -10.10
CA HIS A 122 3.00 -7.26 -10.63
C HIS A 122 4.25 -7.23 -11.51
N GLY A 123 4.06 -7.28 -12.83
CA GLY A 123 5.14 -7.19 -13.84
C GLY A 123 5.36 -5.75 -14.32
N GLU A 124 6.06 -5.61 -15.44
CA GLU A 124 6.32 -4.30 -16.05
C GLU A 124 5.03 -3.59 -16.49
N ALA A 125 4.06 -4.34 -17.03
CA ALA A 125 2.79 -3.77 -17.49
C ALA A 125 2.00 -3.13 -16.34
N GLU A 126 1.97 -3.74 -15.15
CA GLU A 126 1.33 -3.19 -13.96
C GLU A 126 2.07 -1.96 -13.44
N LEU A 127 3.41 -1.98 -13.46
CA LEU A 127 4.22 -0.81 -13.09
C LEU A 127 3.99 0.36 -14.06
N GLU A 128 3.94 0.11 -15.35
CA GLU A 128 3.66 1.13 -16.37
C GLU A 128 2.25 1.72 -16.20
N ALA A 129 1.24 0.89 -15.94
CA ALA A 129 -0.12 1.34 -15.69
C ALA A 129 -0.21 2.25 -14.45
N ILE A 130 0.47 1.88 -13.36
CA ILE A 130 0.54 2.69 -12.14
C ILE A 130 1.27 4.01 -12.42
N ALA A 131 2.40 3.96 -13.12
CA ALA A 131 3.17 5.16 -13.48
C ALA A 131 2.35 6.13 -14.36
N ALA A 132 1.59 5.60 -15.31
CA ALA A 132 0.72 6.40 -16.17
C ALA A 132 -0.44 7.07 -15.40
N ALA A 133 -0.98 6.39 -14.39
CA ALA A 133 -2.09 6.89 -13.57
C ALA A 133 -1.64 7.91 -12.49
N ALA A 134 -0.44 7.78 -11.97
CA ALA A 134 0.07 8.55 -10.83
C ALA A 134 -0.03 10.08 -10.99
N PRO A 135 0.29 10.70 -12.15
CA PRO A 135 0.18 12.16 -12.31
C PRO A 135 -1.26 12.68 -12.18
N ALA A 136 -2.25 11.94 -12.69
CA ALA A 136 -3.66 12.33 -12.57
C ALA A 136 -4.14 12.21 -11.12
N ALA A 137 -3.76 11.14 -10.43
CA ALA A 137 -4.08 10.92 -9.02
C ALA A 137 -3.45 11.97 -8.11
N ALA A 138 -2.18 12.31 -8.34
CA ALA A 138 -1.48 13.35 -7.60
C ALA A 138 -2.16 14.73 -7.77
N ARG A 139 -2.56 15.09 -9.00
CA ARG A 139 -3.34 16.32 -9.26
C ARG A 139 -4.68 16.32 -8.53
N ALA A 140 -5.36 15.18 -8.47
CA ALA A 140 -6.62 15.06 -7.74
C ALA A 140 -6.41 15.29 -6.22
N ALA A 141 -5.38 14.70 -5.65
CA ALA A 141 -5.01 14.92 -4.24
C ALA A 141 -4.62 16.38 -3.94
N ALA A 142 -3.93 17.05 -4.89
CA ALA A 142 -3.48 18.44 -4.72
C ALA A 142 -4.63 19.45 -4.72
N ARG A 143 -5.65 19.23 -5.56
CA ARG A 143 -6.79 20.15 -5.74
C ARG A 143 -7.83 20.09 -4.63
N THR A 144 -7.82 19.05 -3.83
CA THR A 144 -8.80 18.84 -2.76
C THR A 144 -8.44 19.70 -1.54
N GLN A 145 -9.44 20.30 -0.92
CA GLN A 145 -9.32 21.06 0.32
C GLN A 145 -10.07 20.35 1.43
N ALA A 146 -9.65 20.60 2.67
CA ALA A 146 -10.40 20.18 3.84
C ALA A 146 -11.80 20.82 3.80
N SER A 147 -12.83 19.98 3.89
CA SER A 147 -14.23 20.42 3.99
C SER A 147 -14.60 20.78 5.43
#